data_8340e55ae9dbb31c87c0e87d0f50c904
#
_entry.id   8340e55ae9dbb31c87c0e87d0f50c904
#
_cell.length_a   1.000
_cell.length_b   1.000
_cell.length_c   1.000
_cell.angle_alpha   90.00
_cell.angle_beta   90.00
_cell.angle_gamma   90.00
#
_symmetry.space_group_name_H-M   'P 1'
#
loop_
_entity.id
_entity.type
_entity.pdbx_description
1 polymer ?
#
loop_
_entity_poly.entity_id
_entity_poly.type
_entity_poly.pdbx_seq_one_letter_code
_entity_poly.pdbx_strand_id
1 'polypeptide(L)'
;MATELDYDRSLHDKEHEAGPFEVTESQIQAFSRGIAERNPIYNDPAAAKSQGFEAIVAPPTFCTIMVRQVSLSDIDLKFNGAPMGGGMHAGQRVQSRAPIVAGDALTASSHLKDVYAKTGRSGTMVFIVWETTFRNQHGTVVADVQESYVRRG
;
A
#
# COMPACT_ATOMS: atom_id res chain seq x y z
N MET A 1 24.70 -21.83 12.97
CA MET A 1 23.28 -22.18 13.03
C MET A 1 22.53 -21.31 12.03
N ALA A 2 21.66 -21.92 11.26
CA ALA A 2 20.80 -21.13 10.39
C ALA A 2 19.89 -20.25 11.27
N THR A 3 19.81 -18.98 10.96
CA THR A 3 18.85 -18.04 11.56
C THR A 3 17.44 -18.52 11.20
N GLU A 4 16.67 -18.88 12.21
CA GLU A 4 15.33 -19.41 12.00
C GLU A 4 14.28 -18.31 12.19
N LEU A 5 13.62 -17.98 11.08
CA LEU A 5 12.38 -17.21 11.09
C LEU A 5 11.21 -18.18 11.16
N ASP A 6 10.43 -18.09 12.23
CA ASP A 6 9.24 -18.91 12.45
C ASP A 6 7.99 -18.02 12.38
N TYR A 7 7.12 -18.31 11.43
CA TYR A 7 5.81 -17.70 11.22
C TYR A 7 4.96 -18.57 10.31
N ASP A 8 3.67 -18.32 10.26
CA ASP A 8 2.75 -19.04 9.37
C ASP A 8 3.01 -18.70 7.90
N ARG A 9 3.71 -19.58 7.20
CA ARG A 9 4.08 -19.39 5.79
C ARG A 9 2.89 -19.47 4.83
N SER A 10 1.75 -20.04 5.27
CA SER A 10 0.53 -20.06 4.46
C SER A 10 -0.04 -18.67 4.19
N LEU A 11 0.38 -17.67 4.97
CA LEU A 11 0.00 -16.28 4.77
C LEU A 11 0.45 -15.71 3.41
N HIS A 12 1.50 -16.27 2.81
CA HIS A 12 1.94 -15.88 1.47
C HIS A 12 0.89 -16.21 0.40
N ASP A 13 0.10 -17.24 0.61
CA ASP A 13 -0.95 -17.70 -0.32
C ASP A 13 -2.32 -17.09 -0.01
N LYS A 14 -2.40 -16.27 1.03
CA LYS A 14 -3.66 -15.66 1.47
C LYS A 14 -3.80 -14.24 0.93
N GLU A 15 -4.85 -14.01 0.14
CA GLU A 15 -5.25 -12.68 -0.30
C GLU A 15 -6.23 -12.04 0.68
N HIS A 16 -6.01 -10.77 0.98
CA HIS A 16 -6.89 -9.95 1.81
C HIS A 16 -7.53 -8.91 0.91
N GLU A 17 -8.82 -9.04 0.71
CA GLU A 17 -9.55 -8.14 -0.17
C GLU A 17 -10.26 -7.05 0.61
N ALA A 18 -10.34 -5.87 0.01
CA ALA A 18 -11.06 -4.72 0.56
C ALA A 18 -11.64 -3.86 -0.55
N GLY A 19 -12.61 -3.05 -0.20
CA GLY A 19 -13.34 -2.18 -1.12
C GLY A 19 -14.69 -2.78 -1.52
N PRO A 20 -15.36 -2.19 -2.53
CA PRO A 20 -14.84 -1.06 -3.32
C PRO A 20 -14.73 0.25 -2.53
N PHE A 21 -13.68 1.00 -2.80
CA PHE A 21 -13.47 2.35 -2.28
C PHE A 21 -13.86 3.35 -3.35
N GLU A 22 -14.82 4.21 -3.05
CA GLU A 22 -15.19 5.28 -3.97
C GLU A 22 -14.14 6.39 -3.94
N VAL A 23 -13.67 6.79 -5.13
CA VAL A 23 -12.76 7.91 -5.32
C VAL A 23 -13.56 9.16 -5.62
N THR A 24 -13.63 10.08 -4.67
CA THR A 24 -14.37 11.33 -4.84
C THR A 24 -13.46 12.49 -5.22
N GLU A 25 -14.01 13.47 -5.91
CA GLU A 25 -13.30 14.71 -6.24
C GLU A 25 -12.78 15.41 -4.99
N SER A 26 -13.60 15.49 -3.93
CA SER A 26 -13.22 16.12 -2.67
C SER A 26 -12.07 15.41 -1.97
N GLN A 27 -12.00 14.08 -2.02
CA GLN A 27 -10.88 13.30 -1.48
C GLN A 27 -9.58 13.59 -2.24
N ILE A 28 -9.64 13.63 -3.58
CA ILE A 28 -8.47 13.95 -4.40
C ILE A 28 -7.98 15.36 -4.10
N GLN A 29 -8.88 16.35 -4.06
CA GLN A 29 -8.53 17.73 -3.75
C GLN A 29 -7.92 17.88 -2.36
N ALA A 30 -8.49 17.21 -1.35
CA ALA A 30 -7.95 17.23 0.01
C ALA A 30 -6.55 16.59 0.08
N PHE A 31 -6.35 15.47 -0.60
CA PHE A 31 -5.05 14.81 -0.68
C PHE A 31 -4.01 15.69 -1.38
N SER A 32 -4.37 16.27 -2.52
CA SER A 32 -3.49 17.17 -3.30
C SER A 32 -3.05 18.38 -2.47
N ARG A 33 -3.97 18.99 -1.73
CA ARG A 33 -3.62 20.06 -0.79
C ARG A 33 -2.69 19.60 0.31
N GLY A 34 -2.95 18.40 0.87
CA GLY A 34 -2.15 17.84 1.96
C GLY A 34 -0.70 17.58 1.58
N ILE A 35 -0.44 17.24 0.32
CA ILE A 35 0.93 17.03 -0.19
C ILE A 35 1.49 18.24 -0.94
N ALA A 36 0.79 19.38 -0.92
CA ALA A 36 1.13 20.60 -1.63
C ALA A 36 1.30 20.42 -3.15
N GLU A 37 0.53 19.50 -3.74
CA GLU A 37 0.52 19.28 -5.19
C GLU A 37 -0.26 20.41 -5.88
N ARG A 38 0.38 21.05 -6.84
CA ARG A 38 -0.16 22.24 -7.52
C ARG A 38 -0.54 22.01 -8.96
N ASN A 39 -0.24 20.86 -9.53
CA ASN A 39 -0.62 20.58 -10.91
C ASN A 39 -2.14 20.63 -11.05
N PRO A 40 -2.67 21.46 -11.96
CA PRO A 40 -4.11 21.66 -12.10
C PRO A 40 -4.92 20.38 -12.40
N ILE A 41 -4.32 19.36 -13.04
CA ILE A 41 -5.03 18.10 -13.33
C ILE A 41 -5.50 17.37 -12.07
N TYR A 42 -4.87 17.63 -10.92
CA TYR A 42 -5.21 17.05 -9.63
C TYR A 42 -6.15 17.93 -8.80
N ASN A 43 -6.51 19.11 -9.28
CA ASN A 43 -7.24 20.10 -8.50
C ASN A 43 -8.44 20.69 -9.25
N ASP A 44 -8.38 20.80 -10.58
CA ASP A 44 -9.36 21.49 -11.41
C ASP A 44 -9.95 20.54 -12.48
N PRO A 45 -11.28 20.26 -12.43
CA PRO A 45 -11.93 19.43 -13.42
C PRO A 45 -11.76 19.90 -14.87
N ALA A 46 -11.79 21.21 -15.09
CA ALA A 46 -11.64 21.79 -16.43
C ALA A 46 -10.22 21.55 -16.99
N ALA A 47 -9.22 21.72 -16.14
CA ALA A 47 -7.83 21.44 -16.52
C ALA A 47 -7.62 19.95 -16.82
N ALA A 48 -8.18 19.05 -16.00
CA ALA A 48 -8.12 17.61 -16.25
C ALA A 48 -8.76 17.24 -17.60
N LYS A 49 -9.95 17.78 -17.88
CA LYS A 49 -10.64 17.54 -19.15
C LYS A 49 -9.85 18.06 -20.36
N SER A 50 -9.19 19.20 -20.23
CA SER A 50 -8.34 19.76 -21.29
C SER A 50 -7.14 18.86 -21.63
N GLN A 51 -6.72 17.99 -20.68
CA GLN A 51 -5.65 17.01 -20.85
C GLN A 51 -6.16 15.62 -21.25
N GLY A 52 -7.46 15.47 -21.52
CA GLY A 52 -8.08 14.23 -21.97
C GLY A 52 -8.59 13.30 -20.87
N PHE A 53 -8.65 13.75 -19.63
CA PHE A 53 -9.23 13.00 -18.52
C PHE A 53 -10.71 13.32 -18.35
N GLU A 54 -11.51 12.34 -17.94
CA GLU A 54 -12.94 12.53 -17.71
C GLU A 54 -13.26 13.39 -16.47
N ALA A 55 -12.37 13.32 -15.48
CA ALA A 55 -12.48 14.05 -14.22
C ALA A 55 -11.08 14.35 -13.68
N ILE A 56 -11.00 14.99 -12.50
CA ILE A 56 -9.69 15.23 -11.88
C ILE A 56 -8.99 13.90 -11.59
N VAL A 57 -7.67 13.91 -11.78
CA VAL A 57 -6.80 12.75 -11.58
C VAL A 57 -6.29 12.75 -10.14
N ALA A 58 -6.22 11.58 -9.53
CA ALA A 58 -5.55 11.43 -8.25
C ALA A 58 -4.02 11.47 -8.43
N PRO A 59 -3.28 12.17 -7.57
CA PRO A 59 -1.82 12.07 -7.55
C PRO A 59 -1.36 10.62 -7.43
N PRO A 60 -0.19 10.25 -7.97
CA PRO A 60 0.26 8.85 -8.02
C PRO A 60 0.33 8.12 -6.68
N THR A 61 0.46 8.86 -5.59
CA THR A 61 0.51 8.32 -4.23
C THR A 61 -0.84 8.27 -3.50
N PHE A 62 -1.92 8.65 -4.17
CA PHE A 62 -3.26 8.75 -3.56
C PHE A 62 -3.73 7.44 -2.92
N CYS A 63 -3.46 6.29 -3.55
CA CYS A 63 -3.91 5.00 -3.04
C CYS A 63 -3.26 4.60 -1.70
N THR A 64 -2.22 5.30 -1.25
CA THR A 64 -1.60 5.05 0.05
C THR A 64 -2.55 5.32 1.22
N ILE A 65 -3.56 6.17 1.04
CA ILE A 65 -4.59 6.39 2.05
C ILE A 65 -5.56 5.21 2.17
N MET A 66 -5.71 4.43 1.10
CA MET A 66 -6.64 3.29 1.04
C MET A 66 -5.98 2.00 1.51
N VAL A 67 -4.67 1.84 1.33
CA VAL A 67 -3.96 0.63 1.73
C VAL A 67 -4.13 0.33 3.22
N ARG A 68 -4.24 1.36 4.05
CA ARG A 68 -4.45 1.23 5.51
C ARG A 68 -5.84 0.75 5.90
N GLN A 69 -6.77 0.69 4.96
CA GLN A 69 -8.13 0.20 5.18
C GLN A 69 -8.27 -1.30 4.91
N VAL A 70 -7.21 -1.93 4.40
CA VAL A 70 -7.17 -3.38 4.22
C VAL A 70 -6.84 -4.03 5.55
N SER A 71 -7.73 -4.93 6.01
CA SER A 71 -7.49 -5.71 7.23
C SER A 71 -6.55 -6.86 6.91
N LEU A 72 -5.31 -6.73 7.33
CA LEU A 72 -4.28 -7.76 7.17
C LEU A 72 -4.30 -8.76 8.33
N SER A 73 -3.86 -9.98 8.07
CA SER A 73 -3.65 -10.97 9.15
C SER A 73 -2.50 -10.55 10.07
N ASP A 74 -2.67 -10.79 11.36
CA ASP A 74 -1.56 -10.70 12.29
C ASP A 74 -0.54 -11.81 12.00
N ILE A 75 0.73 -11.47 12.18
CA ILE A 75 1.83 -12.41 12.02
C ILE A 75 2.44 -12.68 13.40
N ASP A 76 2.25 -13.90 13.92
CA ASP A 76 2.99 -14.39 15.07
C ASP A 76 4.42 -14.73 14.63
N LEU A 77 5.32 -13.76 14.77
CA LEU A 77 6.69 -13.84 14.28
C LEU A 77 7.65 -14.13 15.43
N LYS A 78 8.45 -15.18 15.25
CA LYS A 78 9.56 -15.52 16.17
C LYS A 78 10.88 -15.54 15.39
N PHE A 79 11.92 -15.15 16.07
CA PHE A 79 13.29 -15.22 15.56
C PHE A 79 14.15 -16.02 16.56
N ASN A 80 14.72 -17.14 16.11
CA ASN A 80 15.45 -18.09 16.95
C ASN A 80 14.65 -18.48 18.21
N GLY A 81 13.34 -18.71 18.06
CA GLY A 81 12.44 -19.10 19.14
C GLY A 81 11.94 -17.97 20.05
N ALA A 82 12.48 -16.76 19.93
CA ALA A 82 12.04 -15.60 20.68
C ALA A 82 10.95 -14.81 19.94
N PRO A 83 9.83 -14.47 20.59
CA PRO A 83 8.80 -13.64 19.98
C PRO A 83 9.34 -12.27 19.60
N MET A 84 8.98 -11.79 18.42
CA MET A 84 9.32 -10.45 17.97
C MET A 84 8.11 -9.55 18.09
N GLY A 85 8.17 -8.63 19.04
CA GLY A 85 7.11 -7.66 19.29
C GLY A 85 7.32 -6.33 18.57
N GLY A 86 6.27 -5.50 18.63
CA GLY A 86 6.27 -4.17 18.06
C GLY A 86 6.33 -4.20 16.53
N GLY A 87 6.09 -3.06 15.95
CA GLY A 87 6.21 -2.91 14.50
C GLY A 87 6.25 -1.44 14.17
N MET A 88 7.21 -1.04 13.35
CA MET A 88 7.28 0.31 12.80
C MET A 88 7.21 0.23 11.28
N HIS A 89 6.57 1.21 10.69
CA HIS A 89 6.60 1.37 9.24
C HIS A 89 8.03 1.72 8.82
N ALA A 90 8.61 0.89 7.94
CA ALA A 90 10.00 1.01 7.52
C ALA A 90 10.15 1.63 6.14
N GLY A 91 9.16 1.47 5.29
CA GLY A 91 9.20 2.02 3.94
C GLY A 91 7.98 1.66 3.11
N GLN A 92 7.82 2.40 2.02
CA GLN A 92 6.74 2.21 1.08
C GLN A 92 7.23 2.41 -0.34
N ARG A 93 6.74 1.59 -1.26
CA ARG A 93 6.97 1.75 -2.69
C ARG A 93 5.62 1.79 -3.39
N VAL A 94 5.37 2.84 -4.14
CA VAL A 94 4.17 2.98 -4.96
C VAL A 94 4.56 2.90 -6.42
N GLN A 95 3.87 2.06 -7.17
CA GLN A 95 4.00 1.97 -8.62
C GLN A 95 2.66 2.29 -9.25
N SER A 96 2.55 3.45 -9.86
CA SER A 96 1.38 3.83 -10.66
C SER A 96 1.38 3.05 -11.96
N ARG A 97 0.23 2.47 -12.32
CA ARG A 97 0.05 1.66 -13.53
C ARG A 97 -0.89 2.32 -14.53
N ALA A 98 -1.92 2.97 -14.04
CA ALA A 98 -2.92 3.68 -14.83
C ALA A 98 -3.50 4.84 -14.02
N PRO A 99 -4.05 5.88 -14.66
CA PRO A 99 -4.67 6.98 -13.94
C PRO A 99 -5.83 6.53 -13.06
N ILE A 100 -5.90 7.11 -11.87
CA ILE A 100 -7.07 7.04 -10.99
C ILE A 100 -7.78 8.38 -11.13
N VAL A 101 -9.07 8.37 -11.42
CA VAL A 101 -9.87 9.59 -11.61
C VAL A 101 -11.03 9.61 -10.63
N ALA A 102 -11.56 10.82 -10.35
CA ALA A 102 -12.77 10.97 -9.56
C ALA A 102 -13.92 10.20 -10.20
N GLY A 103 -14.67 9.46 -9.41
CA GLY A 103 -15.73 8.55 -9.86
C GLY A 103 -15.30 7.10 -9.98
N ASP A 104 -14.02 6.80 -9.94
CA ASP A 104 -13.54 5.41 -9.89
C ASP A 104 -13.98 4.72 -8.59
N ALA A 105 -14.18 3.41 -8.67
CA ALA A 105 -14.35 2.52 -7.53
C ALA A 105 -13.18 1.53 -7.52
N LEU A 106 -12.35 1.60 -6.48
CA LEU A 106 -11.14 0.79 -6.39
C LEU A 106 -11.35 -0.40 -5.46
N THR A 107 -10.93 -1.57 -5.91
CA THR A 107 -10.76 -2.74 -5.06
C THR A 107 -9.29 -2.97 -4.77
N ALA A 108 -9.00 -3.45 -3.56
CA ALA A 108 -7.65 -3.78 -3.14
C ALA A 108 -7.54 -5.26 -2.85
N SER A 109 -6.42 -5.86 -3.24
CA SER A 109 -6.03 -7.21 -2.86
C SER A 109 -4.60 -7.19 -2.32
N SER A 110 -4.42 -7.63 -1.07
CA SER A 110 -3.15 -7.61 -0.38
C SER A 110 -2.71 -9.01 0.02
N HIS A 111 -1.42 -9.30 -0.17
CA HIS A 111 -0.80 -10.54 0.30
C HIS A 111 0.55 -10.27 0.95
N LEU A 112 0.96 -11.20 1.80
CA LEU A 112 2.29 -11.20 2.37
C LEU A 112 3.31 -11.56 1.28
N LYS A 113 4.16 -10.60 0.92
CA LYS A 113 5.13 -10.77 -0.17
C LYS A 113 6.42 -11.40 0.32
N ASP A 114 6.95 -10.91 1.44
CA ASP A 114 8.25 -11.35 1.95
C ASP A 114 8.37 -11.14 3.45
N VAL A 115 9.15 -12.00 4.09
CA VAL A 115 9.60 -11.86 5.49
C VAL A 115 11.07 -12.23 5.53
N TYR A 116 11.92 -11.28 5.89
CA TYR A 116 13.36 -11.50 5.91
C TYR A 116 14.04 -10.78 7.07
N ALA A 117 15.16 -11.33 7.52
CA ALA A 117 15.97 -10.77 8.61
C ALA A 117 17.21 -10.06 8.09
N LYS A 118 17.59 -8.97 8.74
CA LYS A 118 18.89 -8.32 8.61
C LYS A 118 19.51 -8.13 9.97
N THR A 119 20.75 -8.58 10.12
CA THR A 119 21.52 -8.43 11.37
C THR A 119 22.58 -7.37 11.17
N GLY A 120 22.62 -6.40 12.07
CA GLY A 120 23.60 -5.34 12.12
C GLY A 120 24.21 -5.21 13.53
N ARG A 121 24.95 -4.13 13.74
CA ARG A 121 25.61 -3.88 15.04
C ARG A 121 24.62 -3.70 16.20
N SER A 122 23.41 -3.23 15.90
CA SER A 122 22.34 -2.98 16.89
C SER A 122 21.39 -4.16 17.10
N GLY A 123 21.72 -5.34 16.57
CA GLY A 123 20.88 -6.53 16.67
C GLY A 123 20.21 -6.92 15.36
N THR A 124 19.21 -7.79 15.46
CA THR A 124 18.48 -8.29 14.31
C THR A 124 17.17 -7.53 14.13
N MET A 125 16.91 -7.16 12.90
CA MET A 125 15.62 -6.61 12.45
C MET A 125 14.97 -7.57 11.48
N VAL A 126 13.69 -7.83 11.64
CA VAL A 126 12.90 -8.61 10.68
C VAL A 126 11.96 -7.69 9.94
N PHE A 127 12.03 -7.76 8.63
CA PHE A 127 11.18 -6.97 7.73
C PHE A 127 10.02 -7.84 7.24
N ILE A 128 8.82 -7.29 7.31
CA ILE A 128 7.59 -7.87 6.82
C ILE A 128 7.11 -7.01 5.67
N VAL A 129 6.99 -7.57 4.48
CA VAL A 129 6.60 -6.83 3.27
C VAL A 129 5.23 -7.31 2.81
N TRP A 130 4.29 -6.39 2.77
CA TRP A 130 2.97 -6.57 2.17
C TRP A 130 2.90 -5.90 0.80
N GLU A 131 2.23 -6.55 -0.14
CA GLU A 131 1.95 -5.98 -1.45
C GLU A 131 0.45 -5.90 -1.67
N THR A 132 -0.01 -4.72 -2.07
CA THR A 132 -1.41 -4.44 -2.36
C THR A 132 -1.55 -4.01 -3.80
N THR A 133 -2.42 -4.68 -4.55
CA THR A 133 -2.79 -4.31 -5.92
C THR A 133 -4.16 -3.66 -5.90
N PHE A 134 -4.25 -2.48 -6.50
CA PHE A 134 -5.50 -1.75 -6.68
C PHE A 134 -5.99 -1.88 -8.11
N ARG A 135 -7.30 -2.14 -8.25
CA ARG A 135 -8.00 -2.22 -9.55
C ARG A 135 -9.19 -1.28 -9.53
N ASN A 136 -9.46 -0.66 -10.69
CA ASN A 136 -10.67 0.13 -10.86
C ASN A 136 -11.88 -0.79 -11.18
N GLN A 137 -13.06 -0.17 -11.39
CA GLN A 137 -14.32 -0.87 -11.72
C GLN A 137 -14.27 -1.65 -13.04
N HIS A 138 -13.31 -1.38 -13.90
CA HIS A 138 -13.10 -2.09 -15.16
C HIS A 138 -12.11 -3.26 -15.02
N GLY A 139 -11.62 -3.54 -13.82
CA GLY A 139 -10.60 -4.56 -13.58
C GLY A 139 -9.19 -4.16 -13.98
N THR A 140 -8.98 -2.91 -14.39
CA THR A 140 -7.64 -2.39 -14.72
C THR A 140 -6.82 -2.18 -13.46
N VAL A 141 -5.61 -2.71 -13.43
CA VAL A 141 -4.65 -2.42 -12.35
C VAL A 141 -4.22 -0.97 -12.44
N VAL A 142 -4.49 -0.20 -11.40
CA VAL A 142 -4.16 1.23 -11.34
C VAL A 142 -2.90 1.51 -10.53
N ALA A 143 -2.61 0.71 -9.51
CA ALA A 143 -1.41 0.85 -8.71
C ALA A 143 -1.05 -0.44 -7.97
N ASP A 144 0.26 -0.60 -7.71
CA ASP A 144 0.79 -1.55 -6.74
C ASP A 144 1.48 -0.77 -5.62
N VAL A 145 1.20 -1.16 -4.38
CA VAL A 145 1.81 -0.58 -3.18
C VAL A 145 2.49 -1.66 -2.37
N GLN A 146 3.79 -1.53 -2.14
CA GLN A 146 4.51 -2.35 -1.20
C GLN A 146 4.75 -1.56 0.09
N GLU A 147 4.39 -2.16 1.21
CA GLU A 147 4.70 -1.61 2.53
C GLU A 147 5.60 -2.56 3.29
N SER A 148 6.65 -2.01 3.87
CA SER A 148 7.59 -2.75 4.71
C SER A 148 7.44 -2.30 6.16
N TYR A 149 7.25 -3.25 7.05
CA TYR A 149 7.24 -3.06 8.49
C TYR A 149 8.45 -3.75 9.09
N VAL A 150 9.03 -3.17 10.12
CA VAL A 150 10.19 -3.74 10.82
C VAL A 150 9.82 -4.09 12.26
N ARG A 151 10.22 -5.29 12.68
CA ARG A 151 10.20 -5.72 14.09
C ARG A 151 11.63 -5.92 14.56
N ARG A 152 11.86 -5.65 15.84
CA ARG A 152 13.15 -5.86 16.51
C ARG A 152 13.00 -6.91 17.61
N GLY A 153 14.02 -7.73 17.72
CA GLY A 153 14.19 -8.69 18.81
C GLY A 153 15.03 -8.13 19.96
#